data_387b557eaf6ef0b3f3ee70ba2e7c36a4
#
_entry.id   387b557eaf6ef0b3f3ee70ba2e7c36a4
#
_cell.length_a   1.000
_cell.length_b   1.000
_cell.length_c   1.000
_cell.angle_alpha   90.00
_cell.angle_beta   90.00
_cell.angle_gamma   90.00
#
_symmetry.space_group_name_H-M   'P 1'
#
loop_
_entity.id
_entity.type
_entity.pdbx_description
1 polymer ?
#
loop_
_entity_poly.entity_id
_entity_poly.type
_entity_poly.pdbx_seq_one_letter_code
_entity_poly.pdbx_strand_id
1 'polypeptide(L)'
;QVEKELGITKEDIGKKISVEEYNQKCRETVMRYKHEWDNLTEQIGYWVDLDDPYITFDVKYVESLWHLLKKLYEKDLIYKGYTIQPYSPAAGTGLSSHELNQPGSYRDVKDTSITAQFKVKGEEDLYILAWTTTPWTLPSNSALAIGEKLDYVKVKTFNPYTFAPQTVLLAKARMSAYFKPKGADADLSAYKPGDKVIPYQVVEEIKGKDLIGMKYEQLFPIEALALPEPAFTVISADYVT
;
A
#
# COMPACT_ATOMS: atom_id res chain seq x y z
N GLN A 1 2.96 -31.41 1.81
CA GLN A 1 2.72 -32.87 1.61
C GLN A 1 2.48 -33.57 2.95
N VAL A 2 3.30 -33.35 3.98
CA VAL A 2 3.16 -33.95 5.31
C VAL A 2 1.79 -33.69 5.93
N GLU A 3 1.28 -32.46 5.87
CA GLU A 3 -0.06 -32.09 6.34
C GLU A 3 -1.16 -32.92 5.65
N LYS A 4 -1.03 -33.13 4.33
CA LYS A 4 -1.97 -33.97 3.57
C LYS A 4 -1.89 -35.46 3.96
N GLU A 5 -0.69 -35.98 4.17
CA GLU A 5 -0.47 -37.37 4.59
C GLU A 5 -1.01 -37.64 6.00
N LEU A 6 -0.90 -36.65 6.89
CA LEU A 6 -1.39 -36.72 8.25
C LEU A 6 -2.88 -36.32 8.39
N GLY A 7 -3.50 -35.77 7.34
CA GLY A 7 -4.87 -35.27 7.39
C GLY A 7 -5.09 -34.09 8.33
N ILE A 8 -4.08 -33.22 8.47
CA ILE A 8 -4.09 -32.07 9.38
C ILE A 8 -3.92 -30.75 8.64
N THR A 9 -4.16 -29.64 9.34
CA THR A 9 -3.88 -28.28 8.91
C THR A 9 -2.76 -27.67 9.76
N LYS A 10 -2.25 -26.49 9.37
CA LYS A 10 -1.23 -25.77 10.16
C LYS A 10 -1.69 -25.48 11.60
N GLU A 11 -2.97 -25.21 11.78
CA GLU A 11 -3.58 -24.89 13.09
C GLU A 11 -3.65 -26.09 14.04
N ASP A 12 -3.49 -27.30 13.50
CA ASP A 12 -3.52 -28.56 14.27
C ASP A 12 -2.16 -28.90 14.89
N ILE A 13 -1.07 -28.29 14.38
CA ILE A 13 0.28 -28.50 14.89
C ILE A 13 0.40 -27.90 16.29
N GLY A 14 0.86 -28.70 17.25
CA GLY A 14 0.87 -28.35 18.67
C GLY A 14 -0.46 -28.57 19.40
N LYS A 15 -1.50 -29.04 18.69
CA LYS A 15 -2.83 -29.35 19.27
C LYS A 15 -3.22 -30.81 19.07
N LYS A 16 -3.33 -31.26 17.82
CA LYS A 16 -3.66 -32.65 17.45
C LYS A 16 -2.42 -33.55 17.30
N ILE A 17 -1.31 -32.94 16.90
CA ILE A 17 0.00 -33.58 16.79
C ILE A 17 1.02 -32.68 17.49
N SER A 18 2.00 -33.25 18.17
CA SER A 18 3.08 -32.46 18.77
C SER A 18 3.98 -31.85 17.70
N VAL A 19 4.65 -30.75 18.04
CA VAL A 19 5.65 -30.13 17.14
C VAL A 19 6.78 -31.10 16.84
N GLU A 20 7.18 -31.91 17.83
CA GLU A 20 8.25 -32.90 17.70
C GLU A 20 7.89 -34.01 16.69
N GLU A 21 6.70 -34.61 16.83
CA GLU A 21 6.20 -35.63 15.89
C GLU A 21 6.05 -35.09 14.48
N TYR A 22 5.53 -33.88 14.34
CA TYR A 22 5.42 -33.21 13.04
C TYR A 22 6.79 -32.97 12.40
N ASN A 23 7.76 -32.46 13.15
CA ASN A 23 9.13 -32.25 12.67
C ASN A 23 9.81 -33.54 12.29
N GLN A 24 9.62 -34.61 13.08
CA GLN A 24 10.15 -35.93 12.75
C GLN A 24 9.60 -36.44 11.42
N LYS A 25 8.28 -36.28 11.21
CA LYS A 25 7.63 -36.68 9.95
C LYS A 25 8.11 -35.83 8.74
N CYS A 26 8.40 -34.57 8.95
CA CYS A 26 9.01 -33.72 7.93
C CYS A 26 10.40 -34.21 7.55
N ARG A 27 11.26 -34.57 8.52
CA ARG A 27 12.63 -35.12 8.26
C ARG A 27 12.57 -36.42 7.46
N GLU A 28 11.70 -37.34 7.84
CA GLU A 28 11.49 -38.59 7.12
C GLU A 28 11.03 -38.36 5.67
N THR A 29 10.10 -37.46 5.48
CA THR A 29 9.53 -37.15 4.17
C THR A 29 10.54 -36.47 3.25
N VAL A 30 11.36 -35.57 3.76
CA VAL A 30 12.41 -34.88 2.98
C VAL A 30 13.45 -35.86 2.45
N MET A 31 13.82 -36.84 3.25
CA MET A 31 14.85 -37.84 2.88
C MET A 31 14.31 -39.00 2.04
N ARG A 32 12.98 -39.12 1.88
CA ARG A 32 12.33 -40.28 1.23
C ARG A 32 12.86 -40.59 -0.16
N TYR A 33 13.15 -39.54 -0.95
CA TYR A 33 13.56 -39.66 -2.35
C TYR A 33 15.04 -39.32 -2.57
N LYS A 34 15.86 -39.32 -1.49
CA LYS A 34 17.29 -38.99 -1.61
C LYS A 34 18.01 -39.94 -2.58
N HIS A 35 17.74 -41.25 -2.47
CA HIS A 35 18.38 -42.25 -3.32
C HIS A 35 18.04 -42.03 -4.83
N GLU A 36 16.81 -41.71 -5.15
CA GLU A 36 16.42 -41.42 -6.51
C GLU A 36 17.10 -40.16 -7.06
N TRP A 37 17.30 -39.14 -6.21
CA TRP A 37 18.06 -37.95 -6.57
C TRP A 37 19.53 -38.25 -6.78
N ASP A 38 20.14 -39.05 -5.94
CA ASP A 38 21.54 -39.48 -6.08
C ASP A 38 21.73 -40.21 -7.40
N ASN A 39 20.90 -41.21 -7.69
CA ASN A 39 20.94 -41.97 -8.94
C ASN A 39 20.76 -41.04 -10.18
N LEU A 40 19.83 -40.09 -10.12
CA LEU A 40 19.64 -39.14 -11.20
C LEU A 40 20.87 -38.27 -11.40
N THR A 41 21.47 -37.78 -10.31
CA THR A 41 22.69 -36.96 -10.32
C THR A 41 23.86 -37.69 -11.00
N GLU A 42 24.05 -38.97 -10.70
CA GLU A 42 25.04 -39.82 -11.37
C GLU A 42 24.73 -40.02 -12.86
N GLN A 43 23.46 -40.33 -13.18
CA GLN A 43 23.04 -40.57 -14.58
C GLN A 43 23.26 -39.38 -15.50
N ILE A 44 23.04 -38.13 -14.99
CA ILE A 44 23.31 -36.92 -15.75
C ILE A 44 24.79 -36.54 -15.82
N GLY A 45 25.66 -37.32 -15.18
CA GLY A 45 27.12 -37.09 -15.17
C GLY A 45 27.55 -35.90 -14.32
N TYR A 46 26.80 -35.53 -13.29
CA TYR A 46 27.16 -34.48 -12.36
C TYR A 46 28.01 -35.06 -11.21
N TRP A 47 29.23 -34.61 -11.10
CA TRP A 47 30.20 -35.17 -10.16
C TRP A 47 30.21 -34.38 -8.85
N VAL A 48 29.64 -34.95 -7.81
CA VAL A 48 29.60 -34.42 -6.46
C VAL A 48 29.83 -35.58 -5.46
N ASP A 49 30.25 -35.28 -4.25
CA ASP A 49 30.33 -36.25 -3.18
C ASP A 49 28.92 -36.49 -2.61
N LEU A 50 28.35 -37.64 -2.94
CA LEU A 50 27.02 -38.05 -2.48
C LEU A 50 27.03 -38.71 -1.09
N ASP A 51 28.22 -39.06 -0.57
CA ASP A 51 28.41 -39.67 0.76
C ASP A 51 28.42 -38.59 1.86
N ASP A 52 28.80 -37.34 1.53
CA ASP A 52 28.73 -36.20 2.45
C ASP A 52 27.78 -35.12 1.93
N PRO A 53 26.49 -35.40 1.90
CA PRO A 53 25.49 -34.51 1.34
C PRO A 53 25.23 -33.26 2.22
N TYR A 54 24.89 -32.16 1.56
CA TYR A 54 24.53 -30.93 2.21
C TYR A 54 23.07 -31.00 2.74
N ILE A 55 22.92 -31.30 4.03
CA ILE A 55 21.61 -31.48 4.68
C ILE A 55 21.36 -30.31 5.65
N THR A 56 20.42 -29.44 5.31
CA THR A 56 20.16 -28.18 6.04
C THR A 56 19.61 -28.35 7.45
N PHE A 57 19.04 -29.48 7.80
CA PHE A 57 18.59 -29.78 9.16
C PHE A 57 19.60 -30.59 9.97
N ASP A 58 20.78 -30.94 9.40
CA ASP A 58 21.86 -31.59 10.14
C ASP A 58 22.47 -30.60 11.14
N VAL A 59 22.85 -31.15 12.31
CA VAL A 59 23.50 -30.38 13.39
C VAL A 59 24.77 -29.70 12.91
N LYS A 60 25.61 -30.34 12.12
CA LYS A 60 26.83 -29.77 11.54
C LYS A 60 26.51 -28.47 10.73
N TYR A 61 25.47 -28.50 9.90
CA TYR A 61 25.04 -27.36 9.14
C TYR A 61 24.52 -26.21 10.04
N VAL A 62 23.65 -26.57 10.98
CA VAL A 62 23.06 -25.63 11.93
C VAL A 62 24.13 -24.94 12.77
N GLU A 63 25.10 -25.68 13.30
CA GLU A 63 26.22 -25.12 14.08
C GLU A 63 27.07 -24.15 13.24
N SER A 64 27.39 -24.50 12.00
CA SER A 64 28.15 -23.67 11.09
C SER A 64 27.40 -22.35 10.80
N LEU A 65 26.11 -22.45 10.53
CA LEU A 65 25.24 -21.26 10.30
C LEU A 65 25.18 -20.36 11.53
N TRP A 66 24.96 -20.94 12.72
CA TRP A 66 24.93 -20.18 13.96
C TRP A 66 26.27 -19.50 14.28
N HIS A 67 27.39 -20.15 13.97
CA HIS A 67 28.71 -19.55 14.10
C HIS A 67 28.85 -18.30 13.21
N LEU A 68 28.40 -18.37 11.96
CA LEU A 68 28.46 -17.24 11.04
C LEU A 68 27.53 -16.09 11.48
N LEU A 69 26.30 -16.41 11.90
CA LEU A 69 25.36 -15.43 12.44
C LEU A 69 25.91 -14.74 13.70
N LYS A 70 26.55 -15.50 14.60
CA LYS A 70 27.22 -14.95 15.79
C LYS A 70 28.29 -13.94 15.40
N LYS A 71 29.14 -14.27 14.40
CA LYS A 71 30.17 -13.33 13.90
C LYS A 71 29.59 -12.06 13.31
N LEU A 72 28.47 -12.16 12.60
CA LEU A 72 27.78 -10.99 12.07
C LEU A 72 27.18 -10.13 13.19
N TYR A 73 26.60 -10.78 14.20
CA TYR A 73 26.06 -10.09 15.37
C TYR A 73 27.15 -9.36 16.16
N GLU A 74 28.29 -10.00 16.40
CA GLU A 74 29.46 -9.40 17.10
C GLU A 74 30.06 -8.20 16.34
N LYS A 75 29.75 -8.07 15.06
CA LYS A 75 30.16 -6.93 14.21
C LYS A 75 29.04 -5.87 14.05
N ASP A 76 27.97 -5.96 14.83
CA ASP A 76 26.80 -5.07 14.72
C ASP A 76 26.15 -5.02 13.31
N LEU A 77 26.32 -6.08 12.52
CA LEU A 77 25.72 -6.21 11.18
C LEU A 77 24.33 -6.86 11.19
N ILE A 78 23.92 -7.41 12.33
CA ILE A 78 22.58 -7.97 12.55
C ILE A 78 21.93 -7.22 13.69
N TYR A 79 20.76 -6.65 13.43
CA TYR A 79 19.97 -5.93 14.41
C TYR A 79 18.48 -6.22 14.24
N LYS A 80 17.70 -5.99 15.29
CA LYS A 80 16.24 -6.10 15.26
C LYS A 80 15.65 -4.81 14.68
N GLY A 81 14.92 -4.94 13.57
CA GLY A 81 14.30 -3.81 12.88
C GLY A 81 12.92 -4.13 12.33
N TYR A 82 12.31 -3.13 11.70
CA TYR A 82 11.04 -3.24 11.00
C TYR A 82 11.26 -3.02 9.51
N THR A 83 10.49 -3.73 8.70
CA THR A 83 10.45 -3.53 7.25
C THR A 83 9.02 -3.67 6.75
N ILE A 84 8.74 -3.02 5.63
CA ILE A 84 7.46 -3.18 4.93
C ILE A 84 7.62 -4.31 3.92
N GLN A 85 6.70 -5.25 3.94
CA GLN A 85 6.66 -6.37 3.01
C GLN A 85 5.23 -6.55 2.48
N PRO A 86 5.03 -6.73 1.16
CA PRO A 86 3.76 -7.14 0.62
C PRO A 86 3.31 -8.47 1.24
N TYR A 87 2.03 -8.57 1.57
CA TYR A 87 1.44 -9.75 2.19
C TYR A 87 0.25 -10.22 1.38
N SER A 88 0.18 -11.52 1.10
CA SER A 88 -0.96 -12.15 0.44
C SER A 88 -1.90 -12.78 1.46
N PRO A 89 -3.10 -12.23 1.69
CA PRO A 89 -4.08 -12.87 2.57
C PRO A 89 -4.52 -14.25 2.08
N ALA A 90 -4.61 -14.44 0.77
CA ALA A 90 -5.00 -15.72 0.17
C ALA A 90 -3.96 -16.82 0.38
N ALA A 91 -2.67 -16.49 0.33
CA ALA A 91 -1.59 -17.43 0.60
C ALA A 91 -1.21 -17.50 2.09
N GLY A 92 -1.64 -16.50 2.89
CA GLY A 92 -1.33 -16.40 4.32
C GLY A 92 0.15 -16.14 4.60
N THR A 93 0.86 -15.45 3.69
CA THR A 93 2.30 -15.23 3.81
C THR A 93 2.74 -13.89 3.19
N GLY A 94 3.91 -13.39 3.62
CA GLY A 94 4.62 -12.32 2.94
C GLY A 94 5.14 -12.77 1.58
N LEU A 95 5.27 -11.82 0.66
CA LEU A 95 5.75 -12.05 -0.71
C LEU A 95 7.17 -11.50 -0.86
N SER A 96 8.02 -12.27 -1.52
CA SER A 96 9.37 -11.84 -1.90
C SER A 96 9.33 -10.89 -3.11
N SER A 97 10.41 -10.14 -3.32
CA SER A 97 10.57 -9.31 -4.51
C SER A 97 10.50 -10.14 -5.80
N HIS A 98 11.00 -11.37 -5.77
CA HIS A 98 10.95 -12.28 -6.92
C HIS A 98 9.50 -12.66 -7.27
N GLU A 99 8.67 -12.97 -6.30
CA GLU A 99 7.26 -13.31 -6.50
C GLU A 99 6.47 -12.14 -7.09
N LEU A 100 6.82 -10.90 -6.71
CA LEU A 100 6.19 -9.69 -7.25
C LEU A 100 6.58 -9.39 -8.71
N ASN A 101 7.72 -9.91 -9.17
CA ASN A 101 8.26 -9.65 -10.52
C ASN A 101 8.00 -10.78 -11.50
N GLN A 102 7.27 -11.81 -11.12
CA GLN A 102 6.96 -12.92 -12.04
C GLN A 102 5.98 -12.48 -13.14
N PRO A 103 6.09 -13.05 -14.35
CA PRO A 103 5.14 -12.81 -15.42
C PRO A 103 3.70 -13.07 -14.97
N GLY A 104 2.81 -12.11 -15.23
CA GLY A 104 1.40 -12.21 -14.85
C GLY A 104 1.07 -11.86 -13.40
N SER A 105 2.05 -11.38 -12.60
CA SER A 105 1.80 -10.88 -11.24
C SER A 105 0.95 -9.62 -11.22
N TYR A 106 1.04 -8.80 -12.26
CA TYR A 106 0.25 -7.58 -12.42
C TYR A 106 -0.82 -7.75 -13.47
N ARG A 107 -2.00 -7.23 -13.19
CA ARG A 107 -3.15 -7.25 -14.11
C ARG A 107 -3.92 -5.94 -13.98
N ASP A 108 -4.45 -5.47 -15.10
CA ASP A 108 -5.38 -4.35 -15.08
C ASP A 108 -6.69 -4.79 -14.42
N VAL A 109 -7.11 -4.06 -13.40
CA VAL A 109 -8.37 -4.28 -12.69
C VAL A 109 -9.17 -2.99 -12.67
N LYS A 110 -10.51 -3.11 -12.78
CA LYS A 110 -11.42 -2.00 -12.59
C LYS A 110 -11.67 -1.83 -11.10
N ASP A 111 -11.27 -0.67 -10.57
CA ASP A 111 -11.44 -0.35 -9.16
C ASP A 111 -12.09 1.02 -8.99
N THR A 112 -12.60 1.29 -7.79
CA THR A 112 -13.25 2.55 -7.44
C THR A 112 -12.21 3.53 -6.92
N SER A 113 -12.14 4.68 -7.57
CA SER A 113 -11.39 5.83 -7.07
C SER A 113 -12.35 6.91 -6.57
N ILE A 114 -11.90 7.71 -5.62
CA ILE A 114 -12.69 8.81 -5.09
C ILE A 114 -11.91 10.12 -5.10
N THR A 115 -12.66 11.22 -5.12
CA THR A 115 -12.14 12.56 -4.87
C THR A 115 -12.70 13.03 -3.54
N ALA A 116 -11.83 13.12 -2.54
CA ALA A 116 -12.20 13.65 -1.23
C ALA A 116 -12.19 15.16 -1.22
N GLN A 117 -13.09 15.77 -0.42
CA GLN A 117 -13.21 17.19 -0.22
C GLN A 117 -12.79 17.53 1.21
N PHE A 118 -11.69 18.26 1.35
CA PHE A 118 -11.14 18.67 2.65
C PHE A 118 -11.52 20.12 2.90
N LYS A 119 -12.38 20.36 3.89
CA LYS A 119 -12.85 21.70 4.22
C LYS A 119 -11.73 22.54 4.79
N VAL A 120 -11.51 23.74 4.25
CA VAL A 120 -10.49 24.66 4.75
C VAL A 120 -10.97 25.31 6.04
N LYS A 121 -10.10 25.33 7.07
CA LYS A 121 -10.42 25.98 8.35
C LYS A 121 -10.55 27.50 8.19
N GLY A 122 -11.64 28.05 8.72
CA GLY A 122 -11.91 29.49 8.66
C GLY A 122 -12.62 29.96 7.39
N GLU A 123 -12.88 29.05 6.46
CA GLU A 123 -13.62 29.31 5.24
C GLU A 123 -14.95 28.54 5.27
N GLU A 124 -16.04 29.20 4.87
CA GLU A 124 -17.38 28.63 4.97
C GLU A 124 -17.60 27.51 3.92
N ASP A 125 -17.21 27.77 2.67
CA ASP A 125 -17.53 26.94 1.50
C ASP A 125 -16.31 26.50 0.69
N LEU A 126 -15.08 26.59 1.23
CA LEU A 126 -13.86 26.24 0.51
C LEU A 126 -13.39 24.83 0.86
N TYR A 127 -13.19 24.00 -0.19
CA TYR A 127 -12.76 22.62 -0.08
C TYR A 127 -11.55 22.35 -0.97
N ILE A 128 -10.53 21.70 -0.43
CA ILE A 128 -9.39 21.19 -1.22
C ILE A 128 -9.78 19.83 -1.78
N LEU A 129 -9.62 19.62 -3.09
CA LEU A 129 -9.86 18.33 -3.74
C LEU A 129 -8.60 17.50 -3.75
N ALA A 130 -8.70 16.26 -3.29
CA ALA A 130 -7.64 15.27 -3.42
C ALA A 130 -8.21 13.94 -3.93
N TRP A 131 -7.64 13.45 -5.03
CA TRP A 131 -8.02 12.18 -5.64
C TRP A 131 -7.18 11.03 -5.12
N THR A 132 -7.81 9.88 -4.89
CA THR A 132 -7.12 8.66 -4.46
C THR A 132 -7.76 7.40 -5.06
N THR A 133 -6.92 6.41 -5.34
CA THR A 133 -7.32 5.03 -5.67
C THR A 133 -7.38 4.13 -4.43
N THR A 134 -6.94 4.64 -3.27
CA THR A 134 -6.87 3.88 -2.00
C THR A 134 -7.67 4.57 -0.90
N PRO A 135 -9.02 4.65 -1.03
CA PRO A 135 -9.87 5.41 -0.12
C PRO A 135 -9.83 4.95 1.34
N TRP A 136 -9.45 3.71 1.60
CA TRP A 136 -9.27 3.16 2.95
C TRP A 136 -8.11 3.79 3.74
N THR A 137 -7.23 4.57 3.09
CA THR A 137 -6.17 5.32 3.77
C THR A 137 -6.63 6.67 4.31
N LEU A 138 -7.76 7.20 3.84
CA LEU A 138 -8.27 8.51 4.20
C LEU A 138 -8.54 8.72 5.72
N PRO A 139 -8.99 7.71 6.49
CA PRO A 139 -9.13 7.87 7.95
C PRO A 139 -7.82 8.25 8.65
N SER A 140 -6.67 7.86 8.09
CA SER A 140 -5.34 8.17 8.63
C SER A 140 -4.70 9.41 7.98
N ASN A 141 -5.45 10.20 7.20
CA ASN A 141 -4.91 11.43 6.61
C ASN A 141 -4.49 12.42 7.71
N SER A 142 -3.26 12.92 7.60
CA SER A 142 -2.67 13.89 8.53
C SER A 142 -2.16 15.16 7.86
N ALA A 143 -1.93 15.12 6.54
CA ALA A 143 -1.48 16.27 5.75
C ALA A 143 -1.93 16.14 4.29
N LEU A 144 -2.02 17.27 3.58
CA LEU A 144 -2.18 17.30 2.13
C LEU A 144 -0.90 17.83 1.50
N ALA A 145 -0.35 17.08 0.55
CA ALA A 145 0.89 17.44 -0.14
C ALA A 145 0.58 18.17 -1.45
N ILE A 146 1.32 19.22 -1.72
CA ILE A 146 1.22 20.01 -2.95
C ILE A 146 2.57 20.25 -3.60
N GLY A 147 2.57 20.51 -4.92
CA GLY A 147 3.76 20.96 -5.65
C GLY A 147 3.86 22.49 -5.62
N GLU A 148 4.95 23.04 -5.08
CA GLU A 148 5.14 24.49 -4.94
C GLU A 148 5.06 25.26 -6.26
N LYS A 149 5.57 24.66 -7.33
CA LYS A 149 5.67 25.27 -8.67
C LYS A 149 4.40 25.13 -9.49
N LEU A 150 3.47 24.31 -9.03
CA LEU A 150 2.22 24.07 -9.76
C LEU A 150 1.23 25.22 -9.58
N ASP A 151 0.39 25.40 -10.60
CA ASP A 151 -0.72 26.32 -10.57
C ASP A 151 -1.98 25.61 -10.03
N TYR A 152 -2.63 26.26 -9.08
CA TYR A 152 -3.90 25.83 -8.50
C TYR A 152 -4.96 26.88 -8.80
N VAL A 153 -6.22 26.47 -8.78
CA VAL A 153 -7.37 27.34 -9.03
C VAL A 153 -8.44 27.14 -7.97
N LYS A 154 -9.04 28.24 -7.55
CA LYS A 154 -10.30 28.25 -6.83
C LYS A 154 -11.44 28.35 -7.83
N VAL A 155 -12.39 27.44 -7.72
CA VAL A 155 -13.52 27.34 -8.66
C VAL A 155 -14.82 27.34 -7.88
N LYS A 156 -15.66 28.36 -8.11
CA LYS A 156 -17.06 28.36 -7.64
C LYS A 156 -17.88 27.39 -8.48
N THR A 157 -18.66 26.53 -7.83
CA THR A 157 -19.49 25.51 -8.47
C THR A 157 -20.51 24.94 -7.49
N PHE A 158 -21.11 23.81 -7.81
CA PHE A 158 -22.03 23.09 -6.96
C PHE A 158 -21.53 21.65 -6.73
N ASN A 159 -21.81 21.12 -5.56
CA ASN A 159 -21.52 19.73 -5.26
C ASN A 159 -22.41 18.82 -6.11
N PRO A 160 -21.84 17.83 -6.84
CA PRO A 160 -22.62 16.99 -7.75
C PRO A 160 -23.60 16.03 -7.06
N TYR A 161 -23.47 15.85 -5.75
CA TYR A 161 -24.31 14.93 -4.97
C TYR A 161 -25.31 15.65 -4.06
N THR A 162 -24.85 16.70 -3.39
CA THR A 162 -25.71 17.47 -2.45
C THR A 162 -26.38 18.67 -3.10
N PHE A 163 -25.89 19.06 -4.30
CA PHE A 163 -26.32 20.23 -5.06
C PHE A 163 -26.10 21.59 -4.33
N ALA A 164 -25.41 21.55 -3.20
CA ALA A 164 -25.07 22.77 -2.46
C ALA A 164 -23.99 23.56 -3.20
N PRO A 165 -24.06 24.93 -3.16
CA PRO A 165 -22.98 25.76 -3.67
C PRO A 165 -21.70 25.52 -2.88
N GLN A 166 -20.55 25.52 -3.56
CA GLN A 166 -19.24 25.37 -2.95
C GLN A 166 -18.15 26.00 -3.80
N THR A 167 -17.02 26.29 -3.17
CA THR A 167 -15.77 26.65 -3.84
C THR A 167 -14.79 25.51 -3.67
N VAL A 168 -14.15 25.05 -4.75
CA VAL A 168 -13.17 23.98 -4.68
C VAL A 168 -11.80 24.46 -5.14
N LEU A 169 -10.76 23.99 -4.45
CA LEU A 169 -9.36 24.26 -4.76
C LEU A 169 -8.73 22.99 -5.32
N LEU A 170 -8.17 23.06 -6.52
CA LEU A 170 -7.55 21.92 -7.21
C LEU A 170 -6.41 22.38 -8.13
N ALA A 171 -5.54 21.46 -8.55
CA ALA A 171 -4.52 21.76 -9.53
C ALA A 171 -5.14 22.18 -10.87
N LYS A 172 -4.70 23.31 -11.46
CA LYS A 172 -5.21 23.85 -12.72
C LYS A 172 -5.17 22.83 -13.85
N ALA A 173 -4.09 22.05 -13.95
CA ALA A 173 -3.93 21.01 -14.95
C ALA A 173 -4.99 19.89 -14.86
N ARG A 174 -5.70 19.76 -13.73
CA ARG A 174 -6.71 18.73 -13.51
C ARG A 174 -8.15 19.22 -13.69
N MET A 175 -8.35 20.48 -14.04
CA MET A 175 -9.69 21.05 -14.22
C MET A 175 -10.56 20.26 -15.19
N SER A 176 -10.01 19.82 -16.32
CA SER A 176 -10.76 19.06 -17.34
C SER A 176 -11.27 17.69 -16.86
N ALA A 177 -10.70 17.15 -15.78
CA ALA A 177 -11.17 15.90 -15.18
C ALA A 177 -12.48 16.09 -14.37
N TYR A 178 -12.71 17.30 -13.87
CA TYR A 178 -13.85 17.64 -13.01
C TYR A 178 -14.91 18.49 -13.70
N PHE A 179 -14.50 19.38 -14.59
CA PHE A 179 -15.34 20.40 -15.18
C PHE A 179 -15.45 20.25 -16.70
N LYS A 180 -16.67 20.14 -17.20
CA LYS A 180 -16.92 20.09 -18.65
C LYS A 180 -16.89 21.52 -19.21
N PRO A 181 -16.32 21.75 -20.41
CA PRO A 181 -16.25 23.11 -21.01
C PRO A 181 -17.56 23.84 -21.05
N LYS A 182 -18.67 23.16 -21.34
CA LYS A 182 -20.01 23.73 -21.36
C LYS A 182 -20.46 24.36 -20.04
N GLY A 183 -19.84 23.97 -18.91
CA GLY A 183 -20.17 24.56 -17.60
C GLY A 183 -19.52 25.91 -17.35
N ALA A 184 -18.48 26.29 -18.10
CA ALA A 184 -17.80 27.57 -17.96
C ALA A 184 -18.68 28.77 -18.40
N ASP A 185 -19.52 28.54 -19.40
CA ASP A 185 -20.38 29.54 -19.98
C ASP A 185 -21.79 29.60 -19.34
N ALA A 186 -22.05 28.71 -18.39
CA ALA A 186 -23.36 28.57 -17.75
C ALA A 186 -23.47 29.50 -16.53
N ASP A 187 -24.63 30.17 -16.39
CA ASP A 187 -24.91 31.03 -15.25
C ASP A 187 -25.08 30.21 -13.96
N LEU A 188 -24.25 30.49 -12.94
CA LEU A 188 -24.35 29.90 -11.62
C LEU A 188 -25.74 30.11 -10.97
N SER A 189 -26.36 31.24 -11.20
CA SER A 189 -27.68 31.59 -10.62
C SER A 189 -28.83 30.79 -11.24
N ALA A 190 -28.65 30.26 -12.45
CA ALA A 190 -29.66 29.52 -13.17
C ALA A 190 -29.64 28.01 -12.87
N TYR A 191 -28.65 27.52 -12.15
CA TYR A 191 -28.47 26.10 -11.84
C TYR A 191 -29.60 25.55 -10.98
N LYS A 192 -30.10 24.38 -11.38
CA LYS A 192 -31.10 23.61 -10.61
C LYS A 192 -30.58 22.23 -10.29
N PRO A 193 -30.89 21.68 -9.09
CA PRO A 193 -30.55 20.31 -8.73
C PRO A 193 -31.01 19.33 -9.80
N GLY A 194 -30.07 18.48 -10.28
CA GLY A 194 -30.34 17.50 -11.31
C GLY A 194 -29.98 17.92 -12.74
N ASP A 195 -29.57 19.16 -12.98
CA ASP A 195 -29.07 19.61 -14.28
C ASP A 195 -27.85 18.78 -14.71
N LYS A 196 -27.81 18.37 -15.98
CA LYS A 196 -26.73 17.55 -16.56
C LYS A 196 -25.39 18.28 -16.65
N VAL A 197 -25.40 19.60 -16.65
CA VAL A 197 -24.22 20.45 -16.72
C VAL A 197 -24.16 21.27 -15.45
N ILE A 198 -23.13 21.04 -14.64
CA ILE A 198 -22.89 21.86 -13.45
C ILE A 198 -22.07 23.07 -13.88
N PRO A 199 -22.56 24.30 -13.64
CA PRO A 199 -21.84 25.51 -13.97
C PRO A 199 -20.64 25.68 -13.03
N TYR A 200 -19.60 26.35 -13.52
CA TYR A 200 -18.45 26.69 -12.71
C TYR A 200 -17.82 28.00 -13.16
N GLN A 201 -17.15 28.68 -12.24
CA GLN A 201 -16.40 29.89 -12.49
C GLN A 201 -15.06 29.85 -11.77
N VAL A 202 -13.95 30.01 -12.50
CA VAL A 202 -12.64 30.21 -11.91
C VAL A 202 -12.59 31.60 -11.29
N VAL A 203 -12.38 31.68 -9.98
CA VAL A 203 -12.38 32.96 -9.25
C VAL A 203 -10.98 33.42 -8.88
N GLU A 204 -10.03 32.48 -8.77
CA GLU A 204 -8.65 32.81 -8.40
C GLU A 204 -7.68 31.78 -8.95
N GLU A 205 -6.50 32.22 -9.39
CA GLU A 205 -5.35 31.34 -9.66
C GLU A 205 -4.27 31.58 -8.60
N ILE A 206 -3.72 30.51 -8.03
CA ILE A 206 -2.79 30.55 -6.89
C ILE A 206 -1.61 29.66 -7.18
N LYS A 207 -0.40 30.08 -6.84
CA LYS A 207 0.76 29.20 -6.86
C LYS A 207 0.76 28.26 -5.66
N GLY A 208 1.23 27.01 -5.87
CA GLY A 208 1.28 26.01 -4.79
C GLY A 208 2.02 26.51 -3.56
N LYS A 209 3.14 27.22 -3.73
CA LYS A 209 3.91 27.80 -2.61
C LYS A 209 3.06 28.68 -1.67
N ASP A 210 2.03 29.35 -2.19
CA ASP A 210 1.17 30.26 -1.42
C ASP A 210 0.05 29.50 -0.66
N LEU A 211 -0.08 28.19 -0.90
CA LEU A 211 -1.00 27.29 -0.19
C LEU A 211 -0.37 26.58 1.00
N ILE A 212 0.96 26.61 1.12
CA ILE A 212 1.69 25.97 2.21
C ILE A 212 1.27 26.56 3.56
N GLY A 213 0.99 25.69 4.52
CA GLY A 213 0.52 26.11 5.84
C GLY A 213 -0.98 26.31 5.96
N MET A 214 -1.74 26.24 4.84
CA MET A 214 -3.20 26.27 4.87
C MET A 214 -3.72 25.12 5.74
N LYS A 215 -4.59 25.41 6.70
CA LYS A 215 -5.17 24.41 7.59
C LYS A 215 -6.53 23.94 7.08
N TYR A 216 -6.81 22.66 7.25
CA TYR A 216 -8.11 22.08 6.89
C TYR A 216 -8.69 21.26 8.05
N GLU A 217 -9.99 20.97 7.99
CA GLU A 217 -10.68 20.16 8.98
C GLU A 217 -10.36 18.66 8.73
N GLN A 218 -10.22 17.88 9.80
CA GLN A 218 -10.07 16.44 9.69
C GLN A 218 -11.24 15.84 8.90
N LEU A 219 -10.97 14.99 7.92
CA LEU A 219 -11.99 14.44 7.03
C LEU A 219 -13.02 13.57 7.78
N PHE A 220 -12.52 12.76 8.74
CA PHE A 220 -13.35 11.95 9.63
C PHE A 220 -13.02 12.34 11.08
N PRO A 221 -13.96 12.94 11.83
CA PRO A 221 -13.73 13.36 13.21
C PRO A 221 -13.68 12.14 14.15
N ILE A 222 -12.54 11.43 14.14
CA ILE A 222 -12.29 10.27 14.99
C ILE A 222 -11.50 10.77 16.22
N GLU A 223 -12.14 10.88 17.38
CA GLU A 223 -11.53 11.38 18.62
C GLU A 223 -10.27 10.61 19.03
N ALA A 224 -10.25 9.29 18.80
CA ALA A 224 -9.09 8.45 19.08
C ALA A 224 -7.85 8.77 18.20
N LEU A 225 -8.03 9.54 17.12
CA LEU A 225 -6.97 9.98 16.20
C LEU A 225 -6.67 11.48 16.36
N ALA A 226 -6.87 12.05 17.53
CA ALA A 226 -6.46 13.43 17.82
C ALA A 226 -4.95 13.55 17.62
N LEU A 227 -4.54 14.15 16.50
CA LEU A 227 -3.14 14.37 16.17
C LEU A 227 -2.68 15.72 16.72
N PRO A 228 -1.43 15.82 17.20
CA PRO A 228 -0.87 17.09 17.62
C PRO A 228 -0.67 18.04 16.44
N GLU A 229 -0.63 19.34 16.72
CA GLU A 229 -0.20 20.32 15.73
C GLU A 229 1.24 20.01 15.24
N PRO A 230 1.59 20.18 13.96
CA PRO A 230 0.81 20.88 12.92
C PRO A 230 -0.02 19.95 11.99
N ALA A 231 -0.65 18.91 12.51
CA ALA A 231 -1.50 18.04 11.69
C ALA A 231 -2.61 18.83 10.95
N PHE A 232 -3.14 18.20 9.88
CA PHE A 232 -4.18 18.74 9.00
C PHE A 232 -3.78 20.06 8.35
N THR A 233 -2.54 20.11 7.86
CA THR A 233 -1.94 21.26 7.20
C THR A 233 -1.47 20.87 5.80
N VAL A 234 -1.56 21.82 4.87
CA VAL A 234 -0.99 21.68 3.51
C VAL A 234 0.53 21.83 3.58
N ILE A 235 1.24 20.85 3.07
CA ILE A 235 2.71 20.79 3.05
C ILE A 235 3.26 20.73 1.63
N SER A 236 4.51 21.13 1.45
CA SER A 236 5.24 20.97 0.19
C SER A 236 5.74 19.55 0.01
N ALA A 237 5.70 19.02 -1.23
CA ALA A 237 6.35 17.77 -1.58
C ALA A 237 6.82 17.76 -3.03
N ASP A 238 8.08 17.41 -3.23
CA ASP A 238 8.74 17.43 -4.56
C ASP A 238 8.19 16.35 -5.52
N TYR A 239 7.57 15.31 -5.00
CA TYR A 239 6.97 14.23 -5.79
C TYR A 239 5.60 14.58 -6.38
N VAL A 240 5.00 15.72 -6.01
CA VAL A 240 3.73 16.18 -6.58
C VAL A 240 4.01 16.88 -7.90
N THR A 241 3.56 16.27 -9.01
CA THR A 241 3.79 16.72 -10.38
C THR A 241 2.50 16.96 -11.15
#